data_1e1bbe0916d3550dc4b34be0ebe8bb60
#
_entry.id   1e1bbe0916d3550dc4b34be0ebe8bb60
#
_cell.length_a   1.000
_cell.length_b   1.000
_cell.length_c   1.000
_cell.angle_alpha   90.00
_cell.angle_beta   90.00
_cell.angle_gamma   90.00
#
_symmetry.space_group_name_H-M   'P 1'
#
loop_
_entity.id
_entity.type
_entity.pdbx_description
1 polymer ?
#
loop_
_entity_poly.entity_id
_entity_poly.type
_entity_poly.pdbx_seq_one_letter_code
_entity_poly.pdbx_strand_id
1 'polypeptide(L)'
;MSQDFLQTILKQKEAEVAQLVNEPVESVRSTYSLFDFLTKQKDQLQLITEVKKASPSMGDINLTLDITEQARQYEAAGAAMISVLTDQIFFKGDVQFLRQISDLVSIPTLAKDFIIDEKQIIRSLNAGATVILLIVAALSEDRLKELFKFATRLGLEVLVETHNLSELDIAHRIGAKIIGVNNRNLTTFEVSLQTSLDLAPHFLPDRVYVSESGIFTNEQAELLAPYFHALLVGTALMQSEDVAQKVKELSIEKG
;
A
#
# COMPACT_ATOMS: atom_id res chain seq x y z
N MET A 1 14.95 -7.87 25.26
CA MET A 1 13.82 -8.51 24.55
C MET A 1 13.26 -7.44 23.64
N SER A 2 13.50 -7.52 22.35
CA SER A 2 12.85 -6.61 21.38
C SER A 2 11.36 -6.93 21.41
N GLN A 3 10.57 -6.01 21.91
CA GLN A 3 9.12 -6.11 21.84
C GLN A 3 8.77 -6.14 20.34
N ASP A 4 8.04 -7.13 19.92
CA ASP A 4 7.60 -7.23 18.52
C ASP A 4 6.76 -5.98 18.21
N PHE A 5 7.31 -5.11 17.35
CA PHE A 5 6.70 -3.80 17.07
C PHE A 5 5.33 -3.96 16.40
N LEU A 6 5.16 -4.96 15.54
CA LEU A 6 3.87 -5.26 14.94
C LEU A 6 2.81 -5.55 16.01
N GLN A 7 3.16 -6.33 17.05
CA GLN A 7 2.21 -6.62 18.15
C GLN A 7 1.84 -5.36 18.94
N THR A 8 2.77 -4.42 19.08
CA THR A 8 2.47 -3.11 19.70
C THR A 8 1.45 -2.32 18.87
N ILE A 9 1.61 -2.30 17.54
CA ILE A 9 0.66 -1.66 16.62
C ILE A 9 -0.70 -2.33 16.70
N LEU A 10 -0.76 -3.67 16.62
CA LEU A 10 -2.02 -4.42 16.63
C LEU A 10 -2.81 -4.20 17.92
N LYS A 11 -2.14 -4.22 19.08
CA LYS A 11 -2.78 -3.90 20.37
C LYS A 11 -3.36 -2.48 20.39
N GLN A 12 -2.66 -1.52 19.79
CA GLN A 12 -3.17 -0.16 19.67
C GLN A 12 -4.38 -0.11 18.73
N LYS A 13 -4.35 -0.84 17.60
CA LYS A 13 -5.48 -0.91 16.67
C LYS A 13 -6.72 -1.56 17.30
N GLU A 14 -6.57 -2.58 18.13
CA GLU A 14 -7.68 -3.15 18.92
C GLU A 14 -8.36 -2.08 19.78
N ALA A 15 -7.58 -1.23 20.45
CA ALA A 15 -8.10 -0.13 21.26
C ALA A 15 -8.80 0.94 20.40
N GLU A 16 -8.27 1.27 19.23
CA GLU A 16 -8.88 2.20 18.27
C GLU A 16 -10.21 1.66 17.74
N VAL A 17 -10.23 0.40 17.28
CA VAL A 17 -11.42 -0.27 16.73
C VAL A 17 -12.55 -0.34 17.76
N ALA A 18 -12.22 -0.56 19.05
CA ALA A 18 -13.20 -0.58 20.12
C ALA A 18 -13.95 0.76 20.29
N GLN A 19 -13.33 1.88 19.86
CA GLN A 19 -13.91 3.22 19.90
C GLN A 19 -14.60 3.62 18.59
N LEU A 20 -14.37 2.89 17.49
CA LEU A 20 -15.02 3.17 16.22
C LEU A 20 -16.53 2.89 16.30
N VAL A 21 -17.30 3.86 15.84
CA VAL A 21 -18.75 3.68 15.65
C VAL A 21 -19.02 2.87 14.38
N ASN A 22 -20.17 2.22 14.32
CA ASN A 22 -20.64 1.60 13.09
C ASN A 22 -21.15 2.71 12.16
N GLU A 23 -20.47 2.87 11.04
CA GLU A 23 -20.90 3.80 9.99
C GLU A 23 -21.77 3.08 8.95
N PRO A 24 -22.75 3.77 8.33
CA PRO A 24 -23.42 3.24 7.14
C PRO A 24 -22.41 3.12 6.01
N VAL A 25 -22.59 2.12 5.14
CA VAL A 25 -21.76 1.95 3.96
C VAL A 25 -22.20 2.94 2.90
N GLU A 26 -21.29 3.79 2.46
CA GLU A 26 -21.46 4.66 1.29
C GLU A 26 -21.09 3.91 -0.01
N SER A 27 -21.35 4.50 -1.16
CA SER A 27 -20.95 3.92 -2.45
C SER A 27 -19.45 4.03 -2.66
N VAL A 28 -18.84 2.99 -3.23
CA VAL A 28 -17.43 3.06 -3.67
C VAL A 28 -17.30 4.14 -4.74
N ARG A 29 -16.26 4.95 -4.61
CA ARG A 29 -15.89 5.96 -5.59
C ARG A 29 -15.58 5.29 -6.94
N SER A 30 -16.03 5.90 -8.02
CA SER A 30 -15.73 5.42 -9.38
C SER A 30 -14.31 5.85 -9.80
N THR A 31 -13.43 4.87 -9.98
CA THR A 31 -12.12 5.01 -10.62
C THR A 31 -11.89 3.81 -11.55
N TYR A 32 -10.74 3.74 -12.21
CA TYR A 32 -10.38 2.50 -12.88
C TYR A 32 -9.93 1.43 -11.86
N SER A 33 -10.10 0.15 -12.22
CA SER A 33 -9.56 -0.97 -11.44
C SER A 33 -8.03 -0.95 -11.52
N LEU A 34 -7.36 -0.95 -10.35
CA LEU A 34 -5.91 -1.04 -10.28
C LEU A 34 -5.40 -2.36 -10.86
N PHE A 35 -6.08 -3.48 -10.57
CA PHE A 35 -5.71 -4.78 -11.12
C PHE A 35 -5.75 -4.79 -12.63
N ASP A 36 -6.86 -4.31 -13.23
CA ASP A 36 -7.02 -4.27 -14.68
C ASP A 36 -6.01 -3.33 -15.34
N PHE A 37 -5.74 -2.18 -14.71
CA PHE A 37 -4.75 -1.22 -15.17
C PHE A 37 -3.36 -1.86 -15.19
N LEU A 38 -2.89 -2.41 -14.08
CA LEU A 38 -1.55 -3.02 -13.96
C LEU A 38 -1.39 -4.24 -14.89
N THR A 39 -2.48 -5.02 -15.09
CA THR A 39 -2.45 -6.17 -16.01
C THR A 39 -2.28 -5.74 -17.47
N LYS A 40 -2.79 -4.57 -17.85
CA LYS A 40 -2.69 -4.03 -19.21
C LYS A 40 -1.37 -3.32 -19.49
N GLN A 41 -0.74 -2.73 -18.47
CA GLN A 41 0.52 -1.97 -18.58
C GLN A 41 1.73 -2.90 -18.46
N LYS A 42 1.84 -3.89 -19.37
CA LYS A 42 2.88 -4.93 -19.29
C LYS A 42 4.27 -4.43 -19.63
N ASP A 43 4.34 -3.41 -20.47
CA ASP A 43 5.59 -2.88 -21.01
C ASP A 43 6.23 -1.80 -20.12
N GLN A 44 5.60 -1.49 -18.99
CA GLN A 44 6.09 -0.46 -18.07
C GLN A 44 5.91 -0.87 -16.61
N LEU A 45 6.95 -0.69 -15.82
CA LEU A 45 6.88 -0.80 -14.36
C LEU A 45 6.18 0.46 -13.82
N GLN A 46 5.02 0.26 -13.21
CA GLN A 46 4.17 1.35 -12.73
C GLN A 46 4.60 1.83 -11.33
N LEU A 47 4.24 3.06 -10.96
CA LEU A 47 4.49 3.59 -9.63
C LEU A 47 3.18 3.77 -8.85
N ILE A 48 3.18 3.24 -7.62
CA ILE A 48 2.25 3.60 -6.56
C ILE A 48 3.00 4.55 -5.64
N THR A 49 2.58 5.80 -5.62
CA THR A 49 3.23 6.85 -4.83
C THR A 49 2.60 6.93 -3.43
N GLU A 50 3.41 7.19 -2.41
CA GLU A 50 2.91 7.20 -1.03
C GLU A 50 3.01 8.59 -0.41
N VAL A 51 1.91 9.07 0.17
CA VAL A 51 1.85 10.26 1.02
C VAL A 51 2.03 9.86 2.47
N LYS A 52 3.15 10.29 3.07
CA LYS A 52 3.56 9.89 4.41
C LYS A 52 4.27 11.03 5.13
N LYS A 53 3.76 11.43 6.30
CA LYS A 53 4.37 12.51 7.12
C LYS A 53 5.45 12.03 8.07
N ALA A 54 5.34 10.80 8.55
CA ALA A 54 6.27 10.18 9.48
C ALA A 54 6.30 8.66 9.31
N SER A 55 7.34 8.02 9.85
CA SER A 55 7.37 6.55 9.99
C SER A 55 8.17 6.15 11.23
N PRO A 56 7.91 4.96 11.82
CA PRO A 56 8.64 4.48 13.00
C PRO A 56 10.15 4.36 12.79
N SER A 57 10.59 4.07 11.57
CA SER A 57 12.01 3.89 11.24
C SER A 57 12.77 5.19 10.94
N MET A 58 12.08 6.27 10.56
CA MET A 58 12.69 7.54 10.15
C MET A 58 12.26 8.72 11.01
N GLY A 59 11.28 8.52 11.92
CA GLY A 59 10.68 9.64 12.65
C GLY A 59 9.85 10.54 11.73
N ASP A 60 9.86 11.83 12.03
CA ASP A 60 9.17 12.84 11.25
C ASP A 60 9.91 13.08 9.91
N ILE A 61 9.20 12.92 8.79
CA ILE A 61 9.73 13.13 7.44
C ILE A 61 9.43 14.55 6.98
N ASN A 62 8.14 14.93 6.95
CA ASN A 62 7.69 16.28 6.63
C ASN A 62 6.31 16.54 7.25
N LEU A 63 6.28 17.13 8.44
CA LEU A 63 5.03 17.41 9.16
C LEU A 63 4.23 18.56 8.54
N THR A 64 4.89 19.46 7.82
CA THR A 64 4.28 20.65 7.17
C THR A 64 3.85 20.38 5.74
N LEU A 65 3.96 19.12 5.28
CA LEU A 65 3.60 18.72 3.92
C LEU A 65 2.19 19.15 3.56
N ASP A 66 2.04 19.85 2.45
CA ASP A 66 0.75 20.00 1.78
C ASP A 66 0.43 18.73 1.03
N ILE A 67 -0.40 17.88 1.65
CA ILE A 67 -0.76 16.57 1.10
C ILE A 67 -1.57 16.66 -0.19
N THR A 68 -2.30 17.76 -0.37
CA THR A 68 -3.13 17.98 -1.57
C THR A 68 -2.28 18.38 -2.76
N GLU A 69 -1.31 19.25 -2.55
CA GLU A 69 -0.35 19.61 -3.58
C GLU A 69 0.54 18.43 -3.97
N GLN A 70 0.99 17.66 -2.97
CA GLN A 70 1.76 16.44 -3.22
C GLN A 70 0.96 15.40 -4.05
N ALA A 71 -0.32 15.22 -3.74
CA ALA A 71 -1.18 14.29 -4.48
C ALA A 71 -1.39 14.75 -5.94
N ARG A 72 -1.57 16.05 -6.19
CA ARG A 72 -1.64 16.60 -7.56
C ARG A 72 -0.36 16.35 -8.35
N GLN A 73 0.79 16.55 -7.71
CA GLN A 73 2.10 16.30 -8.34
C GLN A 73 2.28 14.82 -8.68
N TYR A 74 1.86 13.92 -7.80
CA TYR A 74 1.90 12.48 -8.05
C TYR A 74 1.02 12.06 -9.23
N GLU A 75 -0.23 12.53 -9.27
CA GLU A 75 -1.14 12.24 -10.37
C GLU A 75 -0.60 12.83 -11.69
N ALA A 76 -0.16 14.09 -11.68
CA ALA A 76 0.41 14.75 -12.87
C ALA A 76 1.69 14.06 -13.38
N ALA A 77 2.47 13.45 -12.49
CA ALA A 77 3.67 12.68 -12.82
C ALA A 77 3.37 11.26 -13.35
N GLY A 78 2.08 10.84 -13.38
CA GLY A 78 1.66 9.55 -13.93
C GLY A 78 1.63 8.41 -12.92
N ALA A 79 1.44 8.69 -11.63
CA ALA A 79 1.24 7.66 -10.62
C ALA A 79 0.03 6.77 -10.96
N ALA A 80 0.16 5.45 -10.83
CA ALA A 80 -0.92 4.50 -11.04
C ALA A 80 -1.95 4.50 -9.88
N MET A 81 -1.51 4.85 -8.69
CA MET A 81 -2.33 4.93 -7.48
C MET A 81 -1.60 5.80 -6.44
N ILE A 82 -2.34 6.42 -5.54
CA ILE A 82 -1.77 7.10 -4.37
C ILE A 82 -2.08 6.31 -3.11
N SER A 83 -1.05 5.87 -2.40
CA SER A 83 -1.11 5.28 -1.07
C SER A 83 -1.14 6.39 -0.03
N VAL A 84 -2.12 6.36 0.87
CA VAL A 84 -2.28 7.37 1.93
C VAL A 84 -2.24 6.69 3.29
N LEU A 85 -1.26 7.08 4.11
CA LEU A 85 -1.18 6.60 5.49
C LEU A 85 -2.35 7.16 6.30
N THR A 86 -3.13 6.26 6.92
CA THR A 86 -4.28 6.63 7.77
C THR A 86 -4.04 6.32 9.26
N ASP A 87 -2.95 5.62 9.60
CA ASP A 87 -2.54 5.41 10.99
C ASP A 87 -2.06 6.71 11.64
N GLN A 88 -2.73 7.11 12.72
CA GLN A 88 -2.45 8.38 13.40
C GLN A 88 -1.24 8.32 14.33
N ILE A 89 -1.05 7.22 15.04
CA ILE A 89 -0.09 7.14 16.15
C ILE A 89 1.31 6.91 15.63
N PHE A 90 1.51 5.92 14.78
CA PHE A 90 2.84 5.48 14.35
C PHE A 90 3.31 6.18 13.08
N PHE A 91 2.38 6.62 12.21
CA PHE A 91 2.70 7.22 10.92
C PHE A 91 2.23 8.67 10.77
N LYS A 92 1.56 9.23 11.79
CA LYS A 92 0.97 10.58 11.77
C LYS A 92 0.08 10.82 10.56
N GLY A 93 -0.57 9.74 10.10
CA GLY A 93 -1.57 9.75 9.06
C GLY A 93 -2.94 10.17 9.59
N ASP A 94 -3.91 10.26 8.71
CA ASP A 94 -5.30 10.50 9.08
C ASP A 94 -6.24 10.03 7.95
N VAL A 95 -7.39 9.47 8.31
CA VAL A 95 -8.44 9.13 7.36
C VAL A 95 -8.96 10.36 6.60
N GLN A 96 -8.86 11.55 7.20
CA GLN A 96 -9.20 12.81 6.54
C GLN A 96 -8.22 13.16 5.42
N PHE A 97 -6.94 12.75 5.52
CA PHE A 97 -5.99 12.91 4.41
C PHE A 97 -6.41 12.06 3.21
N LEU A 98 -6.85 10.82 3.48
CA LEU A 98 -7.39 9.96 2.45
C LEU A 98 -8.60 10.59 1.76
N ARG A 99 -9.56 11.13 2.53
CA ARG A 99 -10.75 11.82 1.98
C ARG A 99 -10.35 13.01 1.11
N GLN A 100 -9.49 13.90 1.62
CA GLN A 100 -9.06 15.09 0.88
C GLN A 100 -8.36 14.72 -0.43
N ILE A 101 -7.50 13.71 -0.40
CA ILE A 101 -6.79 13.24 -1.60
C ILE A 101 -7.76 12.56 -2.57
N SER A 102 -8.64 11.68 -2.08
CA SER A 102 -9.62 10.99 -2.92
C SER A 102 -10.58 11.94 -3.64
N ASP A 103 -10.98 13.03 -2.97
CA ASP A 103 -11.85 14.04 -3.58
C ASP A 103 -11.14 14.86 -4.66
N LEU A 104 -9.80 14.87 -4.64
CA LEU A 104 -8.97 15.71 -5.49
C LEU A 104 -8.49 15.02 -6.76
N VAL A 105 -8.11 13.73 -6.67
CA VAL A 105 -7.48 12.99 -7.77
C VAL A 105 -8.46 12.07 -8.48
N SER A 106 -8.20 11.71 -9.73
CA SER A 106 -9.02 10.78 -10.53
C SER A 106 -8.54 9.33 -10.46
N ILE A 107 -7.31 9.12 -10.04
CA ILE A 107 -6.68 7.79 -9.92
C ILE A 107 -7.10 7.09 -8.63
N PRO A 108 -6.94 5.75 -8.52
CA PRO A 108 -7.21 4.99 -7.31
C PRO A 108 -6.45 5.51 -6.08
N THR A 109 -7.06 5.36 -4.92
CA THR A 109 -6.42 5.66 -3.62
C THR A 109 -6.44 4.44 -2.72
N LEU A 110 -5.30 4.16 -2.08
CA LEU A 110 -5.11 3.09 -1.11
C LEU A 110 -5.17 3.63 0.31
N ALA A 111 -6.07 3.10 1.13
CA ALA A 111 -5.99 3.27 2.58
C ALA A 111 -4.87 2.38 3.14
N LYS A 112 -3.73 2.99 3.51
CA LYS A 112 -2.57 2.30 4.09
C LYS A 112 -2.64 2.34 5.61
N ASP A 113 -3.17 1.27 6.20
CA ASP A 113 -3.39 1.11 7.64
C ASP A 113 -3.20 -0.36 8.06
N PHE A 114 -3.16 -0.62 9.36
CA PHE A 114 -3.22 -1.97 9.91
C PHE A 114 -4.69 -2.35 10.15
N ILE A 115 -5.33 -2.91 9.13
CA ILE A 115 -6.75 -3.25 9.15
C ILE A 115 -6.94 -4.61 9.82
N ILE A 116 -7.74 -4.65 10.90
CA ILE A 116 -8.07 -5.83 11.68
C ILE A 116 -9.60 -6.03 11.86
N ASP A 117 -10.40 -5.05 11.41
CA ASP A 117 -11.84 -5.05 11.62
C ASP A 117 -12.59 -4.41 10.44
N GLU A 118 -13.84 -4.86 10.20
CA GLU A 118 -14.74 -4.37 9.15
C GLU A 118 -15.05 -2.87 9.28
N LYS A 119 -15.08 -2.33 10.49
CA LYS A 119 -15.31 -0.90 10.72
C LYS A 119 -14.23 -0.03 10.08
N GLN A 120 -12.98 -0.50 10.10
CA GLN A 120 -11.88 0.21 9.43
C GLN A 120 -12.05 0.17 7.90
N ILE A 121 -12.53 -0.94 7.35
CA ILE A 121 -12.81 -1.08 5.92
C ILE A 121 -13.92 -0.12 5.49
N ILE A 122 -15.04 -0.08 6.25
CA ILE A 122 -16.16 0.83 5.97
C ILE A 122 -15.69 2.29 6.05
N ARG A 123 -14.96 2.65 7.11
CA ARG A 123 -14.39 4.00 7.28
C ARG A 123 -13.47 4.40 6.12
N SER A 124 -12.62 3.49 5.66
CA SER A 124 -11.72 3.74 4.53
C SER A 124 -12.50 3.92 3.22
N LEU A 125 -13.51 3.07 2.97
CA LEU A 125 -14.41 3.18 1.82
C LEU A 125 -15.13 4.53 1.84
N ASN A 126 -15.74 4.90 2.97
CA ASN A 126 -16.45 6.17 3.14
C ASN A 126 -15.53 7.39 2.98
N ALA A 127 -14.22 7.23 3.24
CA ALA A 127 -13.20 8.25 2.97
C ALA A 127 -12.70 8.25 1.53
N GLY A 128 -13.28 7.43 0.65
CA GLY A 128 -13.00 7.43 -0.78
C GLY A 128 -11.91 6.46 -1.23
N ALA A 129 -11.43 5.56 -0.35
CA ALA A 129 -10.53 4.49 -0.79
C ALA A 129 -11.22 3.61 -1.83
N THR A 130 -10.48 3.23 -2.85
CA THR A 130 -10.88 2.19 -3.82
C THR A 130 -10.06 0.91 -3.64
N VAL A 131 -8.93 1.03 -2.93
CA VAL A 131 -8.06 -0.07 -2.54
C VAL A 131 -7.81 0.02 -1.03
N ILE A 132 -7.75 -1.14 -0.35
CA ILE A 132 -7.32 -1.25 1.04
C ILE A 132 -6.13 -2.19 1.18
N LEU A 133 -5.39 -2.03 2.29
CA LEU A 133 -4.30 -2.93 2.66
C LEU A 133 -4.79 -4.00 3.63
N LEU A 134 -4.45 -5.27 3.37
CA LEU A 134 -4.49 -6.33 4.38
C LEU A 134 -3.09 -6.95 4.49
N ILE A 135 -2.58 -7.08 5.71
CA ILE A 135 -1.22 -7.57 6.00
C ILE A 135 -1.32 -9.00 6.53
N VAL A 136 -0.72 -9.97 5.83
CA VAL A 136 -0.80 -11.38 6.23
C VAL A 136 -0.21 -11.58 7.63
N ALA A 137 0.93 -10.96 7.94
CA ALA A 137 1.58 -11.06 9.24
C ALA A 137 0.75 -10.49 10.41
N ALA A 138 -0.25 -9.64 10.13
CA ALA A 138 -1.08 -8.98 11.14
C ALA A 138 -2.34 -9.76 11.54
N LEU A 139 -2.70 -10.82 10.79
CA LEU A 139 -3.99 -11.49 10.89
C LEU A 139 -3.83 -13.02 10.90
N SER A 140 -4.75 -13.74 11.57
CA SER A 140 -4.90 -15.16 11.31
C SER A 140 -5.41 -15.38 9.88
N GLU A 141 -5.11 -16.53 9.26
CA GLU A 141 -5.55 -16.84 7.88
C GLU A 141 -7.08 -16.76 7.75
N ASP A 142 -7.83 -17.23 8.73
CA ASP A 142 -9.29 -17.16 8.73
C ASP A 142 -9.78 -15.70 8.77
N ARG A 143 -9.20 -14.88 9.65
CA ARG A 143 -9.57 -13.46 9.75
C ARG A 143 -9.20 -12.69 8.50
N LEU A 144 -8.03 -12.93 7.94
CA LEU A 144 -7.60 -12.36 6.66
C LEU A 144 -8.61 -12.66 5.55
N LYS A 145 -9.04 -13.92 5.46
CA LYS A 145 -10.02 -14.39 4.47
C LYS A 145 -11.41 -13.75 4.66
N GLU A 146 -11.84 -13.56 5.90
CA GLU A 146 -13.09 -12.87 6.23
C GLU A 146 -13.06 -11.42 5.77
N LEU A 147 -12.01 -10.66 6.16
CA LEU A 147 -11.85 -9.25 5.80
C LEU A 147 -11.65 -9.06 4.29
N PHE A 148 -10.88 -9.95 3.64
CA PHE A 148 -10.70 -9.95 2.19
C PHE A 148 -12.05 -10.11 1.46
N LYS A 149 -12.88 -11.09 1.86
CA LYS A 149 -14.21 -11.29 1.30
C LYS A 149 -15.15 -10.12 1.61
N PHE A 150 -15.05 -9.55 2.80
CA PHE A 150 -15.85 -8.39 3.17
C PHE A 150 -15.55 -7.19 2.29
N ALA A 151 -14.28 -6.83 2.14
CA ALA A 151 -13.85 -5.72 1.30
C ALA A 151 -14.24 -5.90 -0.18
N THR A 152 -14.01 -7.10 -0.73
CA THR A 152 -14.36 -7.39 -2.14
C THR A 152 -15.86 -7.36 -2.40
N ARG A 153 -16.70 -7.78 -1.43
CA ARG A 153 -18.16 -7.65 -1.54
C ARG A 153 -18.62 -6.19 -1.54
N LEU A 154 -17.89 -5.29 -0.90
CA LEU A 154 -18.14 -3.85 -0.96
C LEU A 154 -17.64 -3.21 -2.26
N GLY A 155 -16.98 -3.95 -3.13
CA GLY A 155 -16.43 -3.45 -4.39
C GLY A 155 -15.02 -2.84 -4.27
N LEU A 156 -14.36 -2.98 -3.11
CA LEU A 156 -12.97 -2.56 -2.93
C LEU A 156 -12.01 -3.58 -3.54
N GLU A 157 -10.92 -3.09 -4.11
CA GLU A 157 -9.75 -3.92 -4.38
C GLU A 157 -8.90 -4.05 -3.10
N VAL A 158 -8.14 -5.13 -2.99
CA VAL A 158 -7.33 -5.42 -1.81
C VAL A 158 -5.90 -5.69 -2.21
N LEU A 159 -4.97 -4.87 -1.72
CA LEU A 159 -3.55 -5.15 -1.73
C LEU A 159 -3.23 -6.03 -0.51
N VAL A 160 -2.80 -7.27 -0.76
CA VAL A 160 -2.43 -8.21 0.30
C VAL A 160 -0.92 -8.21 0.46
N GLU A 161 -0.42 -7.66 1.57
CA GLU A 161 1.01 -7.52 1.85
C GLU A 161 1.60 -8.78 2.45
N THR A 162 2.76 -9.21 1.93
CA THR A 162 3.51 -10.42 2.30
C THR A 162 4.99 -10.11 2.49
N HIS A 163 5.69 -10.91 3.34
CA HIS A 163 7.10 -10.70 3.68
C HIS A 163 7.96 -11.96 3.45
N ASN A 164 7.35 -13.09 3.19
CA ASN A 164 8.02 -14.38 3.02
C ASN A 164 7.14 -15.35 2.22
N LEU A 165 7.70 -16.51 1.85
CA LEU A 165 7.02 -17.51 1.03
C LEU A 165 5.75 -18.06 1.70
N SER A 166 5.76 -18.29 2.99
CA SER A 166 4.59 -18.82 3.68
C SER A 166 3.41 -17.84 3.67
N GLU A 167 3.70 -16.53 3.77
CA GLU A 167 2.69 -15.48 3.64
C GLU A 167 2.21 -15.32 2.20
N LEU A 168 3.11 -15.42 1.22
CA LEU A 168 2.76 -15.43 -0.20
C LEU A 168 1.80 -16.57 -0.55
N ASP A 169 2.05 -17.77 -0.02
CA ASP A 169 1.18 -18.94 -0.18
C ASP A 169 -0.21 -18.70 0.42
N ILE A 170 -0.30 -18.02 1.57
CA ILE A 170 -1.58 -17.63 2.17
C ILE A 170 -2.31 -16.65 1.24
N ALA A 171 -1.63 -15.61 0.74
CA ALA A 171 -2.22 -14.65 -0.19
C ALA A 171 -2.75 -15.35 -1.47
N HIS A 172 -2.03 -16.33 -2.00
CA HIS A 172 -2.48 -17.13 -3.12
C HIS A 172 -3.74 -17.95 -2.78
N ARG A 173 -3.77 -18.64 -1.62
CA ARG A 173 -4.89 -19.47 -1.19
C ARG A 173 -6.18 -18.70 -0.95
N ILE A 174 -6.11 -17.48 -0.43
CA ILE A 174 -7.31 -16.64 -0.24
C ILE A 174 -7.82 -16.02 -1.55
N GLY A 175 -7.07 -16.14 -2.65
CA GLY A 175 -7.43 -15.65 -3.98
C GLY A 175 -7.09 -14.18 -4.21
N ALA A 176 -6.10 -13.62 -3.49
CA ALA A 176 -5.63 -12.25 -3.70
C ALA A 176 -5.20 -12.04 -5.15
N LYS A 177 -5.62 -10.92 -5.76
CA LYS A 177 -5.29 -10.54 -7.13
C LYS A 177 -4.15 -9.53 -7.19
N ILE A 178 -4.03 -8.69 -6.18
CA ILE A 178 -2.97 -7.68 -6.02
C ILE A 178 -2.20 -8.07 -4.77
N ILE A 179 -0.93 -8.42 -4.92
CA ILE A 179 -0.07 -8.91 -3.84
C ILE A 179 1.12 -7.99 -3.70
N GLY A 180 1.32 -7.47 -2.49
CA GLY A 180 2.49 -6.69 -2.11
C GLY A 180 3.58 -7.60 -1.55
N VAL A 181 4.82 -7.38 -1.97
CA VAL A 181 6.01 -7.95 -1.34
C VAL A 181 6.75 -6.82 -0.64
N ASN A 182 6.67 -6.80 0.68
CA ASN A 182 7.30 -5.77 1.47
C ASN A 182 8.74 -6.19 1.84
N ASN A 183 9.71 -5.44 1.32
CA ASN A 183 11.14 -5.64 1.58
C ASN A 183 11.56 -5.25 3.00
N ARG A 184 10.66 -4.64 3.79
CA ARG A 184 10.92 -4.26 5.17
C ARG A 184 10.43 -5.35 6.11
N ASN A 185 11.32 -5.88 6.92
CA ASN A 185 10.97 -6.74 8.04
C ASN A 185 10.23 -5.93 9.11
N LEU A 186 9.00 -6.33 9.48
CA LEU A 186 8.17 -5.60 10.43
C LEU A 186 8.64 -5.70 11.89
N THR A 187 9.58 -6.61 12.19
CA THR A 187 10.14 -6.81 13.52
C THR A 187 11.47 -6.08 13.70
N THR A 188 12.40 -6.22 12.72
CA THR A 188 13.75 -5.65 12.80
C THR A 188 13.89 -4.30 12.11
N PHE A 189 12.93 -3.92 11.27
CA PHE A 189 12.97 -2.77 10.35
C PHE A 189 14.05 -2.82 9.28
N GLU A 190 14.81 -3.89 9.21
CA GLU A 190 15.77 -4.10 8.13
C GLU A 190 15.05 -4.15 6.78
N VAL A 191 15.70 -3.59 5.76
CA VAL A 191 15.16 -3.51 4.40
C VAL A 191 16.12 -4.24 3.47
N SER A 192 15.60 -5.20 2.69
CA SER A 192 16.38 -5.95 1.70
C SER A 192 15.54 -6.25 0.47
N LEU A 193 15.96 -5.76 -0.69
CA LEU A 193 15.33 -6.10 -1.97
C LEU A 193 15.45 -7.59 -2.31
N GLN A 194 16.34 -8.32 -1.60
CA GLN A 194 16.45 -9.76 -1.73
C GLN A 194 15.12 -10.46 -1.40
N THR A 195 14.30 -9.91 -0.49
CA THR A 195 12.95 -10.43 -0.21
C THR A 195 12.09 -10.50 -1.48
N SER A 196 12.07 -9.42 -2.27
CA SER A 196 11.36 -9.37 -3.56
C SER A 196 11.93 -10.38 -4.55
N LEU A 197 13.24 -10.49 -4.66
CA LEU A 197 13.90 -11.41 -5.59
C LEU A 197 13.70 -12.88 -5.21
N ASP A 198 13.73 -13.21 -3.93
CA ASP A 198 13.52 -14.58 -3.44
C ASP A 198 12.07 -15.06 -3.66
N LEU A 199 11.09 -14.15 -3.61
CA LEU A 199 9.68 -14.48 -3.81
C LEU A 199 9.26 -14.50 -5.27
N ALA A 200 9.92 -13.76 -6.15
CA ALA A 200 9.56 -13.64 -7.57
C ALA A 200 9.41 -14.99 -8.31
N PRO A 201 10.27 -16.03 -8.09
CA PRO A 201 10.10 -17.34 -8.73
C PRO A 201 8.80 -18.07 -8.39
N HIS A 202 8.08 -17.64 -7.35
CA HIS A 202 6.83 -18.24 -6.87
C HIS A 202 5.58 -17.50 -7.32
N PHE A 203 5.72 -16.48 -8.17
CA PHE A 203 4.59 -15.66 -8.64
C PHE A 203 3.70 -16.44 -9.61
N LEU A 204 2.39 -16.22 -9.49
CA LEU A 204 1.38 -16.82 -10.36
C LEU A 204 1.02 -15.86 -11.50
N PRO A 205 0.79 -16.37 -12.73
CA PRO A 205 0.64 -15.53 -13.92
C PRO A 205 -0.68 -14.71 -13.98
N ASP A 206 -1.66 -15.05 -13.14
CA ASP A 206 -2.97 -14.39 -13.09
C ASP A 206 -3.10 -13.38 -11.93
N ARG A 207 -1.97 -12.93 -11.41
CA ARG A 207 -1.84 -11.96 -10.32
C ARG A 207 -1.00 -10.76 -10.75
N VAL A 208 -1.14 -9.66 -10.04
CA VAL A 208 -0.21 -8.53 -10.12
C VAL A 208 0.57 -8.41 -8.82
N TYR A 209 1.86 -8.11 -8.94
CA TYR A 209 2.78 -8.04 -7.81
C TYR A 209 3.35 -6.62 -7.69
N VAL A 210 3.40 -6.12 -6.46
CA VAL A 210 3.92 -4.80 -6.09
C VAL A 210 5.10 -5.00 -5.15
N SER A 211 6.27 -4.44 -5.47
CA SER A 211 7.40 -4.41 -4.52
C SER A 211 7.33 -3.15 -3.68
N GLU A 212 7.46 -3.30 -2.37
CA GLU A 212 7.31 -2.22 -1.40
C GLU A 212 8.56 -2.05 -0.54
N SER A 213 8.87 -0.83 -0.18
CA SER A 213 10.02 -0.44 0.67
C SER A 213 11.40 -0.62 0.04
N GLY A 214 12.30 0.31 0.35
CA GLY A 214 13.73 0.20 0.03
C GLY A 214 14.11 0.55 -1.40
N ILE A 215 13.22 1.20 -2.15
CA ILE A 215 13.42 1.55 -3.55
C ILE A 215 13.71 3.04 -3.64
N PHE A 216 14.93 3.40 -4.07
CA PHE A 216 15.42 4.77 -4.13
C PHE A 216 16.02 5.16 -5.48
N THR A 217 16.52 4.20 -6.26
CA THR A 217 17.29 4.46 -7.48
C THR A 217 16.73 3.71 -8.68
N ASN A 218 17.10 4.19 -9.88
CA ASN A 218 16.77 3.58 -11.16
C ASN A 218 17.27 2.12 -11.23
N GLU A 219 18.51 1.86 -10.79
CA GLU A 219 19.10 0.51 -10.83
C GLU A 219 18.29 -0.49 -9.97
N GLN A 220 17.74 -0.02 -8.85
CA GLN A 220 16.86 -0.85 -8.01
C GLN A 220 15.52 -1.12 -8.70
N ALA A 221 14.98 -0.13 -9.41
CA ALA A 221 13.77 -0.30 -10.20
C ALA A 221 14.01 -1.25 -11.39
N GLU A 222 15.11 -1.10 -12.12
CA GLU A 222 15.53 -2.00 -13.21
C GLU A 222 15.68 -3.45 -12.73
N LEU A 223 16.25 -3.66 -11.54
CA LEU A 223 16.39 -4.98 -10.92
C LEU A 223 15.04 -5.67 -10.69
N LEU A 224 14.02 -4.90 -10.33
CA LEU A 224 12.68 -5.41 -9.99
C LEU A 224 11.74 -5.47 -11.21
N ALA A 225 11.99 -4.68 -12.25
CA ALA A 225 11.12 -4.54 -13.41
C ALA A 225 10.74 -5.87 -14.10
N PRO A 226 11.62 -6.89 -14.23
CA PRO A 226 11.27 -8.15 -14.86
C PRO A 226 10.18 -8.94 -14.12
N TYR A 227 10.00 -8.71 -12.83
CA TYR A 227 9.16 -9.54 -11.96
C TYR A 227 7.89 -8.82 -11.46
N PHE A 228 7.95 -7.51 -11.27
CA PHE A 228 6.89 -6.74 -10.63
C PHE A 228 6.09 -5.90 -11.63
N HIS A 229 4.83 -5.66 -11.34
CA HIS A 229 3.93 -4.81 -12.12
C HIS A 229 4.00 -3.36 -11.68
N ALA A 230 4.25 -3.15 -10.38
CA ALA A 230 4.40 -1.82 -9.81
C ALA A 230 5.39 -1.80 -8.64
N LEU A 231 5.88 -0.61 -8.32
CA LEU A 231 6.64 -0.31 -7.11
C LEU A 231 5.81 0.62 -6.22
N LEU A 232 5.77 0.35 -4.91
CA LEU A 232 5.20 1.28 -3.93
C LEU A 232 6.35 2.07 -3.29
N VAL A 233 6.40 3.38 -3.57
CA VAL A 233 7.50 4.26 -3.21
C VAL A 233 6.98 5.47 -2.42
N GLY A 234 7.52 5.65 -1.22
CA GLY A 234 7.21 6.79 -0.36
C GLY A 234 8.45 7.65 -0.11
N THR A 235 9.39 7.12 0.66
CA THR A 235 10.53 7.88 1.18
C THR A 235 11.36 8.58 0.08
N ALA A 236 11.67 7.88 -1.01
CA ALA A 236 12.45 8.46 -2.11
C ALA A 236 11.75 9.65 -2.77
N LEU A 237 10.41 9.59 -2.92
CA LEU A 237 9.60 10.67 -3.47
C LEU A 237 9.46 11.85 -2.50
N MET A 238 9.29 11.55 -1.20
CA MET A 238 9.17 12.56 -0.15
C MET A 238 10.48 13.34 0.10
N GLN A 239 11.62 12.77 -0.25
CA GLN A 239 12.95 13.39 -0.13
C GLN A 239 13.43 14.05 -1.43
N SER A 240 12.69 13.89 -2.52
CA SER A 240 13.07 14.46 -3.81
C SER A 240 12.68 15.94 -3.91
N GLU A 241 13.59 16.75 -4.43
CA GLU A 241 13.31 18.15 -4.79
C GLU A 241 12.44 18.25 -6.05
N ASP A 242 12.55 17.27 -6.97
CA ASP A 242 11.75 17.16 -8.18
C ASP A 242 11.02 15.80 -8.19
N VAL A 243 9.78 15.83 -7.73
CA VAL A 243 8.91 14.64 -7.65
C VAL A 243 8.64 14.05 -9.04
N ALA A 244 8.39 14.88 -10.04
CA ALA A 244 8.06 14.43 -11.39
C ALA A 244 9.27 13.71 -12.04
N GLN A 245 10.47 14.27 -11.85
CA GLN A 245 11.70 13.64 -12.32
C GLN A 245 11.95 12.30 -11.60
N LYS A 246 11.71 12.24 -10.28
CA LYS A 246 11.91 10.99 -9.51
C LYS A 246 10.89 9.91 -9.89
N VAL A 247 9.63 10.27 -10.12
CA VAL A 247 8.62 9.34 -10.64
C VAL A 247 9.05 8.78 -11.99
N LYS A 248 9.51 9.64 -12.91
CA LYS A 248 10.00 9.22 -14.23
C LYS A 248 11.24 8.32 -14.14
N GLU A 249 12.16 8.62 -13.23
CA GLU A 249 13.37 7.82 -12.99
C GLU A 249 13.05 6.38 -12.56
N LEU A 250 11.99 6.21 -11.75
CA LEU A 250 11.59 4.91 -11.20
C LEU A 250 10.55 4.17 -12.05
N SER A 251 9.95 4.83 -13.05
CA SER A 251 9.02 4.22 -14.00
C SER A 251 9.79 3.65 -15.19
N ILE A 252 10.13 2.36 -15.13
CA ILE A 252 11.00 1.70 -16.09
C ILE A 252 10.19 1.10 -17.23
N GLU A 253 10.63 1.33 -18.49
CA GLU A 253 10.18 0.52 -19.63
C GLU A 253 10.75 -0.88 -19.52
N LYS A 254 9.89 -1.89 -19.62
CA LYS A 254 10.29 -3.29 -19.58
C LYS A 254 10.67 -3.72 -20.99
N GLY A 255 11.89 -4.17 -21.15
CA GLY A 255 12.42 -4.67 -22.40
C GLY A 255 11.87 -6.04 -22.80
#